data_2c2c914fa4683951585f91a945c650f5
#
_entry.id   2c2c914fa4683951585f91a945c650f5
#
_cell.length_a   1.000
_cell.length_b   1.000
_cell.length_c   1.000
_cell.angle_alpha   90.00
_cell.angle_beta   90.00
_cell.angle_gamma   90.00
#
_symmetry.space_group_name_H-M   'P 1'
#
loop_
_entity.id
_entity.type
_entity.pdbx_description
1 polymer ?
#
loop_
_entity_poly.entity_id
_entity_poly.type
_entity_poly.pdbx_seq_one_letter_code
_entity_poly.pdbx_strand_id
1 'polypeptide(L)'
;MVDFHPRSFLVDRFMNERVEKQIYDITFGSQEWLALDAGLLTRQQAKAIMRQKAAAIGRSFEVDVVLHDWYDMLKTKEDTVQLLNRLKKHGYRLFYLSNISFDVLEFLRDRKFWAYFEGGIASCQIQVTKPDLRIYQVLLRQYGLRPEECIFLDDNRNNAVAATQCGITGLHFRGMKPAVQQMLKLGIALDKRTPPIAPPRQ
;
A
#
# COMPACT_ATOMS: atom_id res chain seq x y z
N MET A 1 3.57 -0.13 -5.27
CA MET A 1 4.36 1.10 -5.24
C MET A 1 5.58 0.93 -4.37
N VAL A 2 5.40 0.56 -3.14
CA VAL A 2 6.45 0.18 -2.21
C VAL A 2 6.27 -1.27 -1.79
N ASP A 3 7.35 -1.90 -1.34
CA ASP A 3 7.28 -3.21 -0.73
C ASP A 3 6.68 -3.11 0.68
N PHE A 4 5.85 -4.09 1.03
CA PHE A 4 5.38 -4.30 2.39
C PHE A 4 5.27 -5.80 2.65
N HIS A 5 6.37 -6.39 3.13
CA HIS A 5 6.50 -7.81 3.39
C HIS A 5 6.89 -8.08 4.84
N PRO A 6 6.00 -7.84 5.81
CA PRO A 6 6.34 -7.89 7.24
C PRO A 6 6.84 -9.26 7.69
N ARG A 7 6.34 -10.36 7.12
CA ARG A 7 6.83 -11.70 7.48
C ARG A 7 8.30 -11.91 7.07
N SER A 8 8.66 -11.58 5.82
CA SER A 8 10.05 -11.65 5.36
C SER A 8 10.97 -10.74 6.18
N PHE A 9 10.51 -9.53 6.50
CA PHE A 9 11.21 -8.59 7.35
C PHE A 9 11.52 -9.15 8.74
N LEU A 10 10.59 -9.91 9.34
CA LEU A 10 10.79 -10.55 10.64
C LEU A 10 11.72 -11.75 10.54
N VAL A 11 11.59 -12.59 9.49
CA VAL A 11 12.49 -13.73 9.23
C VAL A 11 13.94 -13.26 9.14
N ASP A 12 14.21 -12.22 8.36
CA ASP A 12 15.56 -11.67 8.18
C ASP A 12 16.19 -11.15 9.48
N ARG A 13 15.37 -10.77 10.49
CA ARG A 13 15.85 -10.22 11.76
C ARG A 13 15.98 -11.24 12.89
N PHE A 14 15.08 -12.20 12.96
CA PHE A 14 14.98 -13.07 14.15
C PHE A 14 15.36 -14.52 13.90
N MET A 15 15.23 -15.01 12.66
CA MET A 15 15.54 -16.40 12.27
C MET A 15 14.99 -17.45 13.26
N ASN A 16 13.79 -17.18 13.82
CA ASN A 16 13.11 -17.99 14.82
C ASN A 16 11.60 -17.87 14.65
N GLU A 17 10.98 -18.88 14.07
CA GLU A 17 9.55 -18.90 13.71
C GLU A 17 8.63 -18.55 14.89
N ARG A 18 8.93 -19.04 16.10
CA ARG A 18 8.13 -18.76 17.28
C ARG A 18 8.20 -17.26 17.66
N VAL A 19 9.40 -16.69 17.63
CA VAL A 19 9.62 -15.25 17.89
C VAL A 19 8.92 -14.43 16.81
N GLU A 20 9.16 -14.73 15.55
CA GLU A 20 8.57 -14.05 14.40
C GLU A 20 7.04 -14.00 14.48
N LYS A 21 6.42 -15.16 14.81
CA LYS A 21 4.97 -15.23 15.00
C LYS A 21 4.49 -14.34 16.15
N GLN A 22 5.14 -14.39 17.31
CA GLN A 22 4.77 -13.57 18.46
C GLN A 22 4.88 -12.08 18.15
N ILE A 23 5.98 -11.67 17.49
CA ILE A 23 6.20 -10.27 17.11
C ILE A 23 5.20 -9.82 16.06
N TYR A 24 4.93 -10.65 15.04
CA TYR A 24 3.92 -10.36 14.03
C TYR A 24 2.54 -10.12 14.65
N ASP A 25 2.11 -11.00 15.56
CA ASP A 25 0.80 -10.93 16.20
C ASP A 25 0.64 -9.66 17.08
N ILE A 26 1.75 -9.16 17.65
CA ILE A 26 1.77 -7.92 18.45
C ILE A 26 1.89 -6.66 17.58
N THR A 27 2.52 -6.75 16.40
CA THR A 27 2.79 -5.61 15.52
C THR A 27 1.88 -5.64 14.28
N PHE A 28 2.37 -6.08 13.15
CA PHE A 28 1.72 -6.01 11.83
C PHE A 28 0.39 -6.77 11.73
N GLY A 29 0.20 -7.83 12.51
CA GLY A 29 -1.04 -8.62 12.58
C GLY A 29 -2.00 -8.17 13.67
N SER A 30 -1.70 -7.09 14.41
CA SER A 30 -2.48 -6.65 15.56
C SER A 30 -3.68 -5.77 15.19
N GLN A 31 -4.63 -5.67 16.10
CA GLN A 31 -5.74 -4.72 16.00
C GLN A 31 -5.25 -3.26 16.02
N GLU A 32 -4.14 -2.99 16.73
CA GLU A 32 -3.51 -1.68 16.80
C GLU A 32 -2.97 -1.26 15.43
N TRP A 33 -2.40 -2.20 14.64
CA TRP A 33 -1.98 -1.92 13.29
C TRP A 33 -3.14 -1.57 12.37
N LEU A 34 -4.23 -2.35 12.47
CA LEU A 34 -5.46 -2.07 11.71
C LEU A 34 -6.08 -0.72 12.11
N ALA A 35 -6.04 -0.39 13.41
CA ALA A 35 -6.53 0.89 13.91
C ALA A 35 -5.65 2.08 13.46
N LEU A 36 -4.33 1.88 13.32
CA LEU A 36 -3.43 2.86 12.70
C LEU A 36 -3.81 3.13 11.24
N ASP A 37 -3.97 2.08 10.45
CA ASP A 37 -4.35 2.18 9.04
C ASP A 37 -5.75 2.79 8.86
N ALA A 38 -6.63 2.58 9.83
CA ALA A 38 -7.94 3.23 9.88
C ALA A 38 -7.90 4.67 10.42
N GLY A 39 -6.75 5.18 10.90
CA GLY A 39 -6.64 6.51 11.50
C GLY A 39 -7.35 6.65 12.85
N LEU A 40 -7.66 5.52 13.51
CA LEU A 40 -8.32 5.48 14.82
C LEU A 40 -7.33 5.58 15.98
N LEU A 41 -6.07 5.26 15.74
CA LEU A 41 -4.95 5.42 16.68
C LEU A 41 -3.85 6.25 16.05
N THR A 42 -3.18 7.04 16.87
CA THR A 42 -1.89 7.64 16.50
C THR A 42 -0.78 6.61 16.59
N ARG A 43 0.32 6.84 15.90
CA ARG A 43 1.53 6.00 16.00
C ARG A 43 1.99 5.84 17.45
N GLN A 44 1.96 6.92 18.22
CA GLN A 44 2.39 6.89 19.62
C GLN A 44 1.49 5.99 20.47
N GLN A 45 0.17 6.09 20.32
CA GLN A 45 -0.79 5.25 21.04
C GLN A 45 -0.61 3.77 20.70
N ALA A 46 -0.53 3.44 19.41
CA ALA A 46 -0.33 2.06 18.97
C ALA A 46 0.99 1.48 19.49
N LYS A 47 2.10 2.22 19.38
CA LYS A 47 3.39 1.81 19.95
C LYS A 47 3.32 1.54 21.45
N ALA A 48 2.63 2.37 22.23
CA ALA A 48 2.48 2.17 23.66
C ALA A 48 1.76 0.86 23.99
N ILE A 49 0.65 0.57 23.28
CA ILE A 49 -0.11 -0.68 23.47
C ILE A 49 0.72 -1.90 23.05
N MET A 50 1.39 -1.84 21.90
CA MET A 50 2.24 -2.94 21.39
C MET A 50 3.39 -3.23 22.37
N ARG A 51 4.03 -2.21 22.94
CA ARG A 51 5.07 -2.36 23.96
C ARG A 51 4.56 -3.00 25.25
N GLN A 52 3.38 -2.62 25.70
CA GLN A 52 2.75 -3.25 26.88
C GLN A 52 2.48 -4.74 26.64
N LYS A 53 1.95 -5.11 25.46
CA LYS A 53 1.73 -6.51 25.08
C LYS A 53 3.04 -7.28 24.99
N ALA A 54 4.09 -6.66 24.43
CA ALA A 54 5.42 -7.26 24.32
C ALA A 54 6.06 -7.52 25.69
N ALA A 55 5.95 -6.58 26.62
CA ALA A 55 6.45 -6.73 27.99
C ALA A 55 5.80 -7.92 28.71
N ALA A 56 4.50 -8.14 28.52
CA ALA A 56 3.77 -9.25 29.13
C ALA A 56 4.28 -10.64 28.69
N ILE A 57 4.98 -10.74 27.58
CA ILE A 57 5.54 -12.00 27.05
C ILE A 57 7.07 -11.98 26.96
N GLY A 58 7.74 -10.97 27.55
CA GLY A 58 9.20 -10.84 27.54
C GLY A 58 9.82 -10.57 26.16
N ARG A 59 9.14 -9.78 25.30
CA ARG A 59 9.54 -9.47 23.92
C ARG A 59 9.69 -7.98 23.65
N SER A 60 9.94 -7.19 24.68
CA SER A 60 10.04 -5.73 24.56
C SER A 60 11.12 -5.29 23.60
N PHE A 61 12.31 -5.91 23.66
CA PHE A 61 13.43 -5.56 22.80
C PHE A 61 13.12 -5.81 21.34
N GLU A 62 12.62 -6.99 20.99
CA GLU A 62 12.32 -7.37 19.62
C GLU A 62 11.21 -6.48 19.03
N VAL A 63 10.18 -6.15 19.80
CA VAL A 63 9.12 -5.24 19.35
C VAL A 63 9.66 -3.83 19.16
N ASP A 64 10.54 -3.32 20.03
CA ASP A 64 11.14 -2.01 19.86
C ASP A 64 12.01 -1.93 18.60
N VAL A 65 12.80 -2.95 18.31
CA VAL A 65 13.55 -3.07 17.04
C VAL A 65 12.61 -2.97 15.84
N VAL A 66 11.53 -3.74 15.82
CA VAL A 66 10.55 -3.71 14.73
C VAL A 66 9.89 -2.34 14.61
N LEU A 67 9.46 -1.75 15.72
CA LEU A 67 8.79 -0.43 15.72
C LEU A 67 9.72 0.73 15.33
N HIS A 68 11.03 0.51 15.37
CA HIS A 68 12.03 1.45 14.88
C HIS A 68 12.31 1.25 13.39
N ASP A 69 12.58 0.01 12.97
CA ASP A 69 13.20 -0.32 11.67
C ASP A 69 12.20 -0.64 10.54
N TRP A 70 10.92 -0.81 10.83
CA TRP A 70 9.99 -1.35 9.83
C TRP A 70 9.82 -0.49 8.57
N TYR A 71 10.13 0.81 8.64
CA TYR A 71 10.14 1.68 7.46
C TYR A 71 11.17 1.26 6.40
N ASP A 72 12.23 0.55 6.80
CA ASP A 72 13.27 0.04 5.90
C ASP A 72 12.73 -0.96 4.87
N MET A 73 11.58 -1.61 5.16
CA MET A 73 10.93 -2.49 4.20
C MET A 73 10.15 -1.73 3.12
N LEU A 74 9.83 -0.43 3.32
CA LEU A 74 9.06 0.38 2.36
C LEU A 74 9.95 0.85 1.20
N LYS A 75 10.56 -0.09 0.49
CA LYS A 75 11.40 0.20 -0.69
C LYS A 75 10.54 0.48 -1.90
N THR A 76 10.91 1.50 -2.68
CA THR A 76 10.24 1.82 -3.94
C THR A 76 10.45 0.71 -4.97
N LYS A 77 9.35 0.28 -5.60
CA LYS A 77 9.38 -0.68 -6.70
C LYS A 77 9.57 0.05 -8.03
N GLU A 78 10.78 0.05 -8.55
CA GLU A 78 11.15 0.79 -9.77
C GLU A 78 10.34 0.37 -10.99
N ASP A 79 10.04 -0.91 -11.14
CA ASP A 79 9.20 -1.42 -12.23
C ASP A 79 7.76 -0.87 -12.18
N THR A 80 7.22 -0.70 -10.96
CA THR A 80 5.90 -0.07 -10.75
C THR A 80 5.95 1.43 -11.08
N VAL A 81 7.02 2.13 -10.68
CA VAL A 81 7.22 3.54 -11.03
C VAL A 81 7.32 3.73 -12.56
N GLN A 82 8.03 2.83 -13.25
CA GLN A 82 8.08 2.83 -14.71
C GLN A 82 6.69 2.63 -15.33
N LEU A 83 5.85 1.75 -14.77
CA LEU A 83 4.48 1.58 -15.23
C LEU A 83 3.65 2.86 -15.06
N LEU A 84 3.73 3.53 -13.90
CA LEU A 84 3.03 4.81 -13.68
C LEU A 84 3.45 5.85 -14.72
N ASN A 85 4.75 5.99 -14.99
CA ASN A 85 5.25 6.91 -15.98
C ASN A 85 4.72 6.61 -17.38
N ARG A 86 4.67 5.33 -17.78
CA ARG A 86 4.10 4.90 -19.06
C ARG A 86 2.62 5.26 -19.16
N LEU A 87 1.83 4.96 -18.12
CA LEU A 87 0.41 5.31 -18.05
C LEU A 87 0.20 6.84 -18.17
N LYS A 88 1.00 7.62 -17.42
CA LYS A 88 0.90 9.09 -17.47
C LYS A 88 1.22 9.65 -18.84
N LYS A 89 2.24 9.11 -19.55
CA LYS A 89 2.58 9.50 -20.92
C LYS A 89 1.49 9.22 -21.94
N HIS A 90 0.66 8.21 -21.69
CA HIS A 90 -0.51 7.89 -22.51
C HIS A 90 -1.78 8.66 -22.09
N GLY A 91 -1.66 9.64 -21.20
CA GLY A 91 -2.77 10.49 -20.77
C GLY A 91 -3.70 9.88 -19.72
N TYR A 92 -3.36 8.73 -19.14
CA TYR A 92 -4.17 8.16 -18.09
C TYR A 92 -4.06 8.97 -16.80
N ARG A 93 -5.19 9.17 -16.14
CA ARG A 93 -5.27 9.75 -14.81
C ARG A 93 -4.91 8.71 -13.76
N LEU A 94 -4.08 9.07 -12.78
CA LEU A 94 -3.59 8.14 -11.77
C LEU A 94 -4.02 8.60 -10.39
N PHE A 95 -4.59 7.69 -9.62
CA PHE A 95 -5.04 7.92 -8.25
C PHE A 95 -4.52 6.81 -7.34
N TYR A 96 -4.22 7.16 -6.08
CA TYR A 96 -3.93 6.13 -5.07
C TYR A 96 -5.18 5.82 -4.25
N LEU A 97 -5.30 4.55 -3.82
CA LEU A 97 -6.30 4.08 -2.86
C LEU A 97 -5.60 3.09 -1.92
N SER A 98 -5.30 3.51 -0.69
CA SER A 98 -4.40 2.77 0.18
C SER A 98 -4.91 2.66 1.62
N ASN A 99 -4.71 1.45 2.22
CA ASN A 99 -4.82 1.28 3.66
C ASN A 99 -3.45 1.65 4.25
N ILE A 100 -3.35 2.83 4.81
CA ILE A 100 -2.11 3.36 5.40
C ILE A 100 -2.41 4.35 6.52
N SER A 101 -1.53 4.42 7.50
CA SER A 101 -1.55 5.39 8.59
C SER A 101 -1.06 6.77 8.13
N PHE A 102 -1.33 7.80 8.95
CA PHE A 102 -0.96 9.19 8.63
C PHE A 102 0.55 9.37 8.43
N ASP A 103 1.36 8.77 9.28
CA ASP A 103 2.82 8.87 9.20
C ASP A 103 3.41 8.16 7.97
N VAL A 104 2.81 7.04 7.55
CA VAL A 104 3.18 6.39 6.27
C VAL A 104 2.76 7.23 5.08
N LEU A 105 1.59 7.85 5.13
CA LEU A 105 1.13 8.75 4.08
C LEU A 105 2.11 9.93 3.89
N GLU A 106 2.56 10.55 4.97
CA GLU A 106 3.58 11.62 4.93
C GLU A 106 4.90 11.12 4.38
N PHE A 107 5.40 9.99 4.88
CA PHE A 107 6.62 9.36 4.39
C PHE A 107 6.58 9.05 2.89
N LEU A 108 5.44 8.61 2.36
CA LEU A 108 5.31 8.28 0.95
C LEU A 108 5.16 9.52 0.06
N ARG A 109 4.61 10.61 0.57
CA ARG A 109 4.48 11.89 -0.15
C ARG A 109 5.83 12.48 -0.57
N ASP A 110 6.88 12.22 0.18
CA ASP A 110 8.24 12.67 -0.13
C ASP A 110 8.92 11.82 -1.22
N ARG A 111 8.29 10.73 -1.66
CA ARG A 111 8.84 9.87 -2.70
C ARG A 111 8.56 10.43 -4.09
N LYS A 112 9.56 10.39 -4.98
CA LYS A 112 9.48 10.91 -6.36
C LYS A 112 8.27 10.38 -7.15
N PHE A 113 7.85 9.16 -6.91
CA PHE A 113 6.70 8.56 -7.58
C PHE A 113 5.36 9.21 -7.20
N TRP A 114 5.31 9.92 -6.06
CA TRP A 114 4.07 10.55 -5.61
C TRP A 114 3.55 11.60 -6.61
N ALA A 115 4.44 12.27 -7.31
CA ALA A 115 4.10 13.26 -8.34
C ALA A 115 3.33 12.71 -9.56
N TYR A 116 3.27 11.37 -9.72
CA TYR A 116 2.44 10.78 -10.77
C TYR A 116 0.95 10.81 -10.46
N PHE A 117 0.56 10.88 -9.19
CA PHE A 117 -0.84 10.87 -8.78
C PHE A 117 -1.45 12.27 -8.83
N GLU A 118 -2.67 12.36 -9.36
CA GLU A 118 -3.49 13.57 -9.30
C GLU A 118 -4.16 13.75 -7.93
N GLY A 119 -4.25 12.65 -7.18
CA GLY A 119 -4.82 12.59 -5.86
C GLY A 119 -5.09 11.15 -5.44
N GLY A 120 -5.94 10.97 -4.45
CA GLY A 120 -6.33 9.64 -3.97
C GLY A 120 -6.92 9.67 -2.57
N ILE A 121 -7.17 8.48 -2.04
CA ILE A 121 -7.73 8.28 -0.71
C ILE A 121 -6.78 7.40 0.11
N ALA A 122 -6.37 7.90 1.28
CA ALA A 122 -5.75 7.12 2.33
C ALA A 122 -6.81 6.78 3.39
N SER A 123 -6.87 5.51 3.80
CA SER A 123 -7.84 5.02 4.78
C SER A 123 -7.86 5.81 6.08
N CYS A 124 -6.69 6.22 6.58
CA CYS A 124 -6.58 7.01 7.81
C CYS A 124 -7.30 8.37 7.74
N GLN A 125 -7.46 8.96 6.55
CA GLN A 125 -8.11 10.27 6.39
C GLN A 125 -9.63 10.20 6.48
N ILE A 126 -10.22 9.04 6.17
CA ILE A 126 -11.67 8.86 6.11
C ILE A 126 -12.17 7.78 7.06
N GLN A 127 -11.25 7.17 7.83
CA GLN A 127 -11.52 6.10 8.80
C GLN A 127 -12.25 4.88 8.21
N VAL A 128 -12.00 4.60 6.94
CA VAL A 128 -12.55 3.45 6.21
C VAL A 128 -11.42 2.75 5.48
N THR A 129 -11.28 1.45 5.68
CA THR A 129 -10.24 0.62 5.04
C THR A 129 -10.82 -0.27 3.94
N LYS A 130 -10.04 -0.55 2.89
CA LYS A 130 -10.35 -1.64 1.97
C LYS A 130 -10.44 -2.96 2.74
N PRO A 131 -11.34 -3.87 2.42
CA PRO A 131 -12.24 -3.93 1.25
C PRO A 131 -13.64 -3.31 1.43
N ASP A 132 -13.86 -2.44 2.43
CA ASP A 132 -15.15 -1.75 2.57
C ASP A 132 -15.47 -0.92 1.33
N LEU A 133 -16.68 -1.10 0.78
CA LEU A 133 -17.08 -0.46 -0.47
C LEU A 133 -17.11 1.07 -0.38
N ARG A 134 -17.30 1.62 0.81
CA ARG A 134 -17.35 3.06 1.05
C ARG A 134 -16.08 3.77 0.61
N ILE A 135 -14.89 3.16 0.78
CA ILE A 135 -13.62 3.81 0.40
C ILE A 135 -13.53 4.00 -1.12
N TYR A 136 -14.03 3.04 -1.93
CA TYR A 136 -14.07 3.14 -3.40
C TYR A 136 -15.08 4.20 -3.83
N GLN A 137 -16.26 4.22 -3.21
CA GLN A 137 -17.30 5.21 -3.49
C GLN A 137 -16.84 6.64 -3.16
N VAL A 138 -16.07 6.82 -2.08
CA VAL A 138 -15.48 8.12 -1.73
C VAL A 138 -14.50 8.56 -2.82
N LEU A 139 -13.61 7.67 -3.29
CA LEU A 139 -12.67 7.96 -4.37
C LEU A 139 -13.41 8.39 -5.65
N LEU A 140 -14.38 7.59 -6.09
CA LEU A 140 -15.15 7.86 -7.30
C LEU A 140 -15.85 9.23 -7.24
N ARG A 141 -16.53 9.52 -6.14
CA ARG A 141 -17.24 10.79 -5.94
C ARG A 141 -16.31 11.99 -5.86
N GLN A 142 -15.22 11.87 -5.08
CA GLN A 142 -14.30 12.99 -4.83
C GLN A 142 -13.60 13.47 -6.10
N TYR A 143 -13.31 12.54 -7.02
CA TYR A 143 -12.60 12.86 -8.26
C TYR A 143 -13.47 12.80 -9.52
N GLY A 144 -14.78 12.64 -9.36
CA GLY A 144 -15.73 12.58 -10.48
C GLY A 144 -15.41 11.46 -11.45
N LEU A 145 -15.04 10.28 -10.93
CA LEU A 145 -14.65 9.15 -11.76
C LEU A 145 -15.86 8.29 -12.11
N ARG A 146 -15.93 7.87 -13.36
CA ARG A 146 -16.90 6.86 -13.82
C ARG A 146 -16.31 5.47 -13.58
N PRO A 147 -16.94 4.62 -12.76
CA PRO A 147 -16.36 3.33 -12.35
C PRO A 147 -16.02 2.42 -13.53
N GLU A 148 -16.84 2.41 -14.60
CA GLU A 148 -16.64 1.62 -15.80
C GLU A 148 -15.40 2.05 -16.63
N GLU A 149 -14.86 3.25 -16.39
CA GLU A 149 -13.64 3.76 -16.99
C GLU A 149 -12.40 3.56 -16.10
N CYS A 150 -12.58 2.95 -14.93
CA CYS A 150 -11.53 2.79 -13.94
C CYS A 150 -10.99 1.36 -13.88
N ILE A 151 -9.67 1.25 -13.72
CA ILE A 151 -9.00 0.00 -13.38
C ILE A 151 -8.35 0.18 -12.01
N PHE A 152 -8.57 -0.78 -11.11
CA PHE A 152 -7.96 -0.82 -9.79
C PHE A 152 -7.03 -2.02 -9.66
N LEU A 153 -5.75 -1.78 -9.35
CA LEU A 153 -4.76 -2.81 -9.10
C LEU A 153 -4.44 -2.88 -7.62
N ASP A 154 -4.58 -4.08 -7.05
CA ASP A 154 -4.27 -4.33 -5.64
C ASP A 154 -3.68 -5.74 -5.49
N ASP A 155 -2.70 -5.92 -4.62
CA ASP A 155 -2.08 -7.21 -4.31
C ASP A 155 -2.96 -8.08 -3.38
N ASN A 156 -3.92 -7.47 -2.70
CA ASN A 156 -4.96 -8.19 -1.97
C ASN A 156 -6.16 -8.47 -2.89
N ARG A 157 -6.41 -9.76 -3.15
CA ARG A 157 -7.53 -10.20 -3.98
C ARG A 157 -8.89 -9.66 -3.51
N ASN A 158 -9.12 -9.59 -2.20
CA ASN A 158 -10.40 -9.12 -1.65
C ASN A 158 -10.63 -7.64 -1.98
N ASN A 159 -9.58 -6.83 -2.00
CA ASN A 159 -9.66 -5.43 -2.39
C ASN A 159 -10.03 -5.28 -3.88
N ALA A 160 -9.42 -6.10 -4.75
CA ALA A 160 -9.76 -6.10 -6.17
C ALA A 160 -11.21 -6.54 -6.43
N VAL A 161 -11.70 -7.56 -5.69
CA VAL A 161 -13.10 -8.02 -5.76
C VAL A 161 -14.04 -6.92 -5.29
N ALA A 162 -13.75 -6.23 -4.19
CA ALA A 162 -14.57 -5.13 -3.69
C ALA A 162 -14.65 -3.96 -4.68
N ALA A 163 -13.56 -3.64 -5.38
CA ALA A 163 -13.57 -2.65 -6.47
C ALA A 163 -14.57 -3.05 -7.57
N THR A 164 -14.60 -4.34 -7.94
CA THR A 164 -15.53 -4.84 -8.96
C THR A 164 -16.99 -4.70 -8.54
N GLN A 165 -17.29 -4.85 -7.25
CA GLN A 165 -18.64 -4.61 -6.71
C GLN A 165 -19.06 -3.13 -6.81
N CYS A 166 -18.10 -2.22 -6.94
CA CYS A 166 -18.36 -0.80 -7.18
C CYS A 166 -18.37 -0.42 -8.68
N GLY A 167 -18.34 -1.41 -9.60
CA GLY A 167 -18.31 -1.18 -11.05
C GLY A 167 -16.94 -0.88 -11.63
N ILE A 168 -15.89 -0.86 -10.81
CA ILE A 168 -14.48 -0.65 -11.22
C ILE A 168 -13.92 -1.98 -11.75
N THR A 169 -13.12 -1.98 -12.81
CA THR A 169 -12.37 -3.17 -13.21
C THR A 169 -11.27 -3.50 -12.20
N GLY A 170 -11.56 -4.40 -11.25
CA GLY A 170 -10.62 -4.84 -10.21
C GLY A 170 -9.63 -5.88 -10.73
N LEU A 171 -8.33 -5.62 -10.64
CA LEU A 171 -7.25 -6.52 -11.04
C LEU A 171 -6.41 -6.92 -9.83
N HIS A 172 -6.33 -8.23 -9.56
CA HIS A 172 -5.41 -8.76 -8.57
C HIS A 172 -3.98 -8.71 -9.08
N PHE A 173 -3.16 -7.84 -8.50
CA PHE A 173 -1.76 -7.67 -8.85
C PHE A 173 -0.91 -8.86 -8.34
N ARG A 174 -0.47 -9.71 -9.25
CA ARG A 174 0.40 -10.87 -8.99
C ARG A 174 1.82 -10.68 -9.51
N GLY A 175 2.21 -9.44 -9.80
CA GLY A 175 3.48 -9.06 -10.38
C GLY A 175 3.30 -8.24 -11.65
N MET A 176 4.38 -7.60 -12.08
CA MET A 176 4.36 -6.63 -13.18
C MET A 176 3.95 -7.25 -14.52
N LYS A 177 4.54 -8.39 -14.90
CA LYS A 177 4.27 -9.03 -16.20
C LYS A 177 2.79 -9.42 -16.38
N PRO A 178 2.14 -10.14 -15.42
CA PRO A 178 0.70 -10.40 -15.50
C PRO A 178 -0.16 -9.14 -15.51
N ALA A 179 0.16 -8.12 -14.71
CA ALA A 179 -0.59 -6.88 -14.65
C ALA A 179 -0.59 -6.14 -15.99
N VAL A 180 0.58 -5.99 -16.61
CA VAL A 180 0.71 -5.37 -17.94
C VAL A 180 -0.06 -6.17 -18.99
N GLN A 181 0.00 -7.50 -18.98
CA GLN A 181 -0.75 -8.35 -19.91
C GLN A 181 -2.27 -8.16 -19.79
N GLN A 182 -2.79 -8.07 -18.54
CA GLN A 182 -4.20 -7.83 -18.30
C GLN A 182 -4.62 -6.43 -18.77
N MET A 183 -3.83 -5.41 -18.48
CA MET A 183 -4.08 -4.04 -18.97
C MET A 183 -4.14 -3.96 -20.51
N LEU A 184 -3.20 -4.60 -21.19
CA LEU A 184 -3.19 -4.65 -22.66
C LEU A 184 -4.43 -5.34 -23.22
N LYS A 185 -4.91 -6.43 -22.59
CA LYS A 185 -6.16 -7.12 -22.99
C LYS A 185 -7.40 -6.25 -22.79
N LEU A 186 -7.36 -5.31 -21.85
CA LEU A 186 -8.41 -4.32 -21.61
C LEU A 186 -8.29 -3.08 -22.50
N GLY A 187 -7.36 -3.09 -23.45
CA GLY A 187 -7.18 -1.97 -24.40
C GLY A 187 -6.37 -0.80 -23.84
N ILE A 188 -5.72 -0.96 -22.67
CA ILE A 188 -4.86 0.08 -22.13
C ILE A 188 -3.62 0.22 -23.01
N ALA A 189 -3.41 1.41 -23.58
CA ALA A 189 -2.24 1.71 -24.37
C ALA A 189 -0.98 1.78 -23.47
N LEU A 190 -0.01 0.92 -23.78
CA LEU A 190 1.29 0.87 -23.11
C LEU A 190 2.35 0.60 -24.18
N ASP A 191 3.27 1.53 -24.41
CA ASP A 191 4.36 1.30 -25.36
C ASP A 191 5.21 0.10 -24.97
N LYS A 192 5.50 -0.75 -25.94
CA LYS A 192 6.35 -1.93 -25.75
C LYS A 192 7.81 -1.58 -25.42
N ARG A 193 8.24 -0.34 -25.70
CA ARG A 193 9.65 0.11 -25.57
C ARG A 193 9.69 1.57 -25.08
N THR A 194 9.82 1.79 -23.79
CA THR A 194 10.32 3.06 -23.26
C THR A 194 11.52 2.75 -22.38
N PRO A 195 12.74 3.26 -22.72
CA PRO A 195 13.90 3.11 -21.85
C PRO A 195 13.63 3.80 -20.49
N PRO A 196 14.31 3.38 -19.44
CA PRO A 196 14.17 4.03 -18.12
C PRO A 196 14.49 5.52 -18.26
N ILE A 197 13.62 6.35 -17.69
CA ILE A 197 13.88 7.79 -17.63
C ILE A 197 15.00 8.00 -16.64
N ALA A 198 16.06 8.70 -17.10
CA ALA A 198 17.09 9.19 -16.20
C ALA A 198 16.42 10.07 -15.11
N PRO A 199 16.84 9.97 -13.86
CA PRO A 199 16.33 10.83 -12.80
C PRO A 199 16.52 12.29 -13.20
N PRO A 200 15.57 13.18 -12.87
CA PRO A 200 15.76 14.61 -13.13
C PRO A 200 17.06 15.06 -12.48
N ARG A 201 17.90 15.74 -13.25
CA ARG A 201 19.13 16.37 -12.74
C ARG A 201 18.74 17.32 -11.61
N GLN A 202 19.48 17.21 -10.50
CA GLN A 202 19.36 18.08 -9.32
C GLN A 202 19.55 19.56 -9.68
#